data_65628f2d0f0d0d636f9b1e9200102183
#
_entry.id   65628f2d0f0d0d636f9b1e9200102183
#
_cell.length_a   1.000
_cell.length_b   1.000
_cell.length_c   1.000
_cell.angle_alpha   90.00
_cell.angle_beta   90.00
_cell.angle_gamma   90.00
#
_symmetry.space_group_name_H-M   'P 1'
#
loop_
_entity.id
_entity.type
_entity.pdbx_description
1 polymer ?
#
loop_
_entity_poly.entity_id
_entity_poly.type
_entity_poly.pdbx_seq_one_letter_code
_entity_poly.pdbx_strand_id
1 'polypeptide(L)'
;IRPLGGFPEFDWDGDWEAQTKKHDGFWVSEFLIPWNVVLMKPETNNKRKINVTTYRYLAKEKLWLNDTKTSGFRTNFLSNLRTIEVNNFSKRKINFFPFIAKTHNSVTSFNEDKIGAEIFLNTGTGKQINLTINPDFGQAESDEVIVNFSAQETFYSEKRAFFNENQSLFDLNHYDRYRIINTRRIGARSSYLCSSSLNEDDCVDSRKNYTDIDYALRYTQKNNNTDFGVFVAKESDERYTKGKDFYAIRSKKKIDNRTIGYFLTHVENNFLNESATVNVIDFANVKSNKLTTYNDLISSEREGESGFGFRSQFNYKPTQLSSRSGSLLYFDDSLMLNDFGYLRKNDWFHIGLGSNITLIDFKKRNEIKELELGIDFNYDSDTSGNSNPFTIGQKNEFTFLNASKFQFTWDLKTSGKDTTITRKNIDFPYVKNTGSFSFNLDYESPSFGIWEYDWRIGYEDADKYESFDSNGYKRRYAKIGGSFYPVDDFKVGFSTRIRNEKEWLNWIENNDLAVYDLSQKIISINMNWYRGSKHEIRLKSQFVALQAKNPRSLIVDQNGYLKNNNKEVSPFSEGITSFQVRYKY
;
A
#
# COMPACT_ATOMS: atom_id res chain seq x y z
N ILE A 1 8.82 -10.36 3.72
CA ILE A 1 9.74 -9.87 2.66
C ILE A 1 10.06 -8.42 2.97
N ARG A 2 11.31 -8.01 2.83
CA ARG A 2 11.73 -6.62 3.04
C ARG A 2 12.34 -6.09 1.76
N PRO A 3 11.65 -5.21 1.01
CA PRO A 3 12.23 -4.55 -0.14
C PRO A 3 13.40 -3.65 0.28
N LEU A 4 14.32 -3.35 -0.63
CA LEU A 4 15.44 -2.45 -0.38
C LEU A 4 14.91 -1.08 0.08
N GLY A 5 15.16 -0.73 1.36
CA GLY A 5 14.70 0.54 1.95
C GLY A 5 13.26 0.60 2.42
N GLY A 6 12.47 -0.46 2.22
CA GLY A 6 11.08 -0.54 2.65
C GLY A 6 10.87 -1.11 4.06
N PHE A 7 9.65 -0.98 4.57
CA PHE A 7 9.20 -1.71 5.74
C PHE A 7 9.01 -3.20 5.41
N PRO A 8 9.07 -4.11 6.41
CA PRO A 8 8.72 -5.50 6.19
C PRO A 8 7.29 -5.62 5.65
N GLU A 9 7.11 -6.38 4.58
CA GLU A 9 5.78 -6.77 4.13
C GLU A 9 5.36 -8.06 4.85
N PHE A 10 4.18 -8.05 5.42
CA PHE A 10 3.62 -9.14 6.20
C PHE A 10 2.58 -9.96 5.43
N ASP A 11 2.27 -9.57 4.20
CA ASP A 11 1.27 -10.25 3.37
C ASP A 11 1.79 -11.56 2.74
N TRP A 12 3.11 -11.82 2.84
CA TRP A 12 3.69 -13.08 2.36
C TRP A 12 3.40 -14.21 3.35
N ASP A 13 2.78 -15.26 2.86
CA ASP A 13 2.53 -16.52 3.57
C ASP A 13 3.24 -17.66 2.84
N GLY A 14 4.15 -18.35 3.51
CA GLY A 14 4.91 -19.47 2.96
C GLY A 14 4.34 -20.80 3.46
N ASP A 15 4.52 -21.86 2.66
CA ASP A 15 4.16 -23.23 3.02
C ASP A 15 5.18 -23.81 4.03
N TRP A 16 4.94 -23.57 5.32
CA TRP A 16 5.76 -24.03 6.44
C TRP A 16 4.86 -24.43 7.62
N GLU A 17 5.37 -25.31 8.47
CA GLU A 17 4.64 -25.80 9.63
C GLU A 17 5.27 -25.28 10.93
N ALA A 18 4.45 -24.96 11.92
CA ALA A 18 4.89 -24.61 13.25
C ALA A 18 3.99 -25.24 14.30
N GLN A 19 4.58 -25.65 15.40
CA GLN A 19 3.85 -26.14 16.55
C GLN A 19 4.44 -25.57 17.83
N THR A 20 3.58 -25.16 18.75
CA THR A 20 3.98 -24.59 20.03
C THR A 20 3.41 -25.43 21.16
N LYS A 21 4.24 -25.72 22.17
CA LYS A 21 3.83 -26.42 23.40
C LYS A 21 4.18 -25.57 24.62
N LYS A 22 3.21 -25.41 25.53
CA LYS A 22 3.40 -24.74 26.81
C LYS A 22 3.81 -25.78 27.86
N HIS A 23 4.76 -25.40 28.68
CA HIS A 23 5.25 -26.13 29.84
C HIS A 23 5.17 -25.22 31.07
N ASP A 24 5.39 -25.77 32.27
CA ASP A 24 5.47 -24.99 33.49
C ASP A 24 6.66 -24.01 33.43
N GLY A 25 6.37 -22.71 33.40
CA GLY A 25 7.37 -21.65 33.38
C GLY A 25 8.01 -21.33 32.03
N PHE A 26 7.78 -22.09 30.96
CA PHE A 26 8.29 -21.85 29.63
C PHE A 26 7.40 -22.41 28.53
N TRP A 27 7.69 -22.06 27.29
CA TRP A 27 7.09 -22.66 26.09
C TRP A 27 8.15 -22.89 25.03
N VAL A 28 7.87 -23.83 24.14
CA VAL A 28 8.73 -24.23 23.02
C VAL A 28 7.94 -24.10 21.74
N SER A 29 8.55 -23.54 20.70
CA SER A 29 8.03 -23.58 19.34
C SER A 29 9.01 -24.27 18.42
N GLU A 30 8.50 -25.19 17.62
CA GLU A 30 9.22 -25.86 16.55
C GLU A 30 8.70 -25.39 15.21
N PHE A 31 9.62 -25.19 14.26
CA PHE A 31 9.31 -24.72 12.91
C PHE A 31 9.90 -25.71 11.91
N LEU A 32 9.06 -26.21 11.02
CA LEU A 32 9.49 -27.00 9.85
C LEU A 32 9.37 -26.10 8.61
N ILE A 33 10.50 -25.60 8.14
CA ILE A 33 10.56 -24.68 6.99
C ILE A 33 11.20 -25.41 5.81
N PRO A 34 10.42 -25.81 4.80
CA PRO A 34 10.96 -26.47 3.62
C PRO A 34 11.96 -25.59 2.86
N TRP A 35 13.02 -26.17 2.33
CA TRP A 35 14.07 -25.45 1.60
C TRP A 35 13.58 -24.66 0.38
N ASN A 36 12.44 -25.02 -0.15
CA ASN A 36 11.83 -24.38 -1.32
C ASN A 36 10.87 -23.23 -0.99
N VAL A 37 10.62 -22.93 0.28
CA VAL A 37 9.74 -21.82 0.71
C VAL A 37 10.27 -20.47 0.23
N VAL A 38 11.59 -20.32 0.17
CA VAL A 38 12.23 -19.11 -0.37
C VAL A 38 13.21 -19.46 -1.48
N LEU A 39 13.27 -18.58 -2.49
CA LEU A 39 14.25 -18.74 -3.57
C LEU A 39 15.65 -18.44 -3.04
N MET A 40 16.50 -19.46 -3.00
CA MET A 40 17.87 -19.37 -2.51
C MET A 40 18.86 -19.24 -3.67
N LYS A 41 19.95 -18.50 -3.45
CA LYS A 41 21.07 -18.45 -4.40
C LYS A 41 21.69 -19.84 -4.59
N PRO A 42 22.23 -20.14 -5.78
CA PRO A 42 22.97 -21.37 -5.99
C PRO A 42 24.20 -21.42 -5.06
N GLU A 43 24.51 -22.60 -4.56
CA GLU A 43 25.68 -22.88 -3.75
C GLU A 43 26.38 -24.12 -4.27
N THR A 44 27.67 -24.04 -4.49
CA THR A 44 28.49 -25.15 -5.04
C THR A 44 29.06 -26.04 -3.94
N ASN A 45 29.13 -25.55 -2.71
CA ASN A 45 29.64 -26.28 -1.58
C ASN A 45 28.59 -27.22 -0.97
N ASN A 46 29.03 -28.28 -0.31
CA ASN A 46 28.16 -29.19 0.43
C ASN A 46 27.48 -28.53 1.64
N LYS A 47 27.95 -27.37 2.03
CA LYS A 47 27.40 -26.58 3.13
C LYS A 47 26.97 -25.20 2.65
N ARG A 48 25.88 -24.73 3.21
CA ARG A 48 25.28 -23.43 2.94
C ARG A 48 25.24 -22.59 4.20
N LYS A 49 25.58 -21.32 4.08
CA LYS A 49 25.39 -20.34 5.14
C LYS A 49 24.04 -19.66 4.97
N ILE A 50 23.22 -19.71 6.00
CA ILE A 50 21.95 -18.98 6.07
C ILE A 50 21.97 -18.04 7.27
N ASN A 51 21.37 -16.88 7.10
CA ASN A 51 21.23 -15.90 8.15
C ASN A 51 19.83 -16.03 8.76
N VAL A 52 19.80 -16.19 10.08
CA VAL A 52 18.56 -16.40 10.83
C VAL A 52 18.47 -15.42 11.99
N THR A 53 17.26 -15.07 12.36
CA THR A 53 16.94 -14.38 13.60
C THR A 53 15.61 -14.86 14.11
N THR A 54 15.44 -14.87 15.41
CA THR A 54 14.17 -15.14 16.07
C THR A 54 13.64 -13.87 16.68
N TYR A 55 12.36 -13.61 16.45
CA TYR A 55 11.62 -12.54 17.08
C TYR A 55 10.63 -13.11 18.08
N ARG A 56 10.59 -12.53 19.25
CA ARG A 56 9.58 -12.80 20.26
C ARG A 56 8.84 -11.54 20.60
N TYR A 57 7.52 -11.56 20.49
CA TYR A 57 6.67 -10.50 20.98
C TYR A 57 6.20 -10.81 22.38
N LEU A 58 6.53 -9.95 23.34
CA LEU A 58 6.02 -9.99 24.70
C LEU A 58 4.75 -9.11 24.74
N ALA A 59 3.58 -9.75 24.68
CA ALA A 59 2.31 -9.06 24.52
C ALA A 59 2.02 -8.10 25.68
N LYS A 60 2.32 -8.50 26.93
CA LYS A 60 2.10 -7.68 28.13
C LYS A 60 2.93 -6.39 28.10
N GLU A 61 4.18 -6.48 27.70
CA GLU A 61 5.12 -5.37 27.63
C GLU A 61 5.08 -4.66 26.27
N LYS A 62 4.30 -5.17 25.29
CA LYS A 62 4.27 -4.74 23.89
C LYS A 62 5.69 -4.59 23.29
N LEU A 63 6.57 -5.51 23.64
CA LEU A 63 7.98 -5.47 23.33
C LEU A 63 8.38 -6.57 22.36
N TRP A 64 9.06 -6.20 21.29
CA TRP A 64 9.72 -7.13 20.40
C TRP A 64 11.15 -7.39 20.83
N LEU A 65 11.47 -8.62 21.13
CA LEU A 65 12.82 -9.10 21.38
C LEU A 65 13.34 -9.83 20.15
N ASN A 66 14.62 -9.70 19.88
CA ASN A 66 15.31 -10.51 18.87
C ASN A 66 16.68 -10.98 19.40
N ASP A 67 17.24 -12.00 18.78
CA ASP A 67 18.54 -12.56 19.12
C ASP A 67 19.72 -11.85 18.42
N THR A 68 19.47 -10.73 17.74
CA THR A 68 20.48 -9.91 17.09
C THR A 68 20.79 -8.64 17.90
N LYS A 69 21.97 -8.07 17.68
CA LYS A 69 22.34 -6.78 18.28
C LYS A 69 21.75 -5.57 17.52
N THR A 70 20.86 -5.80 16.57
CA THR A 70 20.38 -4.76 15.65
C THR A 70 18.86 -4.79 15.54
N SER A 71 18.22 -3.64 15.65
CA SER A 71 16.78 -3.50 15.42
C SER A 71 16.40 -3.82 13.96
N GLY A 72 15.26 -4.49 13.76
CA GLY A 72 14.70 -4.78 12.44
C GLY A 72 14.46 -3.55 11.54
N PHE A 73 14.36 -2.37 12.14
CA PHE A 73 14.19 -1.10 11.41
C PHE A 73 15.49 -0.49 10.89
N ARG A 74 16.65 -1.14 11.11
CA ARG A 74 17.95 -0.64 10.64
C ARG A 74 18.28 -1.13 9.25
N THR A 75 18.96 -0.29 8.49
CA THR A 75 19.43 -0.61 7.12
C THR A 75 20.40 -1.78 7.09
N ASN A 76 21.19 -1.97 8.15
CA ASN A 76 22.15 -3.06 8.28
C ASN A 76 21.61 -4.30 9.02
N PHE A 77 20.30 -4.37 9.29
CA PHE A 77 19.70 -5.48 10.02
C PHE A 77 20.04 -6.84 9.41
N LEU A 78 19.82 -6.99 8.10
CA LEU A 78 20.07 -8.25 7.40
C LEU A 78 21.55 -8.69 7.41
N SER A 79 22.47 -7.72 7.56
CA SER A 79 23.93 -8.00 7.65
C SER A 79 24.38 -8.41 9.06
N ASN A 80 23.55 -8.22 10.08
CA ASN A 80 23.85 -8.54 11.47
C ASN A 80 23.06 -9.74 12.01
N LEU A 81 22.40 -10.48 11.13
CA LEU A 81 21.70 -11.71 11.48
C LEU A 81 22.73 -12.79 11.89
N ARG A 82 22.32 -13.68 12.79
CA ARG A 82 23.14 -14.83 13.15
C ARG A 82 23.30 -15.76 11.95
N THR A 83 24.54 -16.07 11.58
CA THR A 83 24.84 -17.01 10.50
C THR A 83 24.93 -18.43 11.07
N ILE A 84 24.17 -19.34 10.50
CA ILE A 84 24.29 -20.78 10.75
C ILE A 84 24.74 -21.48 9.48
N GLU A 85 25.50 -22.55 9.64
CA GLU A 85 25.97 -23.40 8.55
C GLU A 85 25.17 -24.70 8.55
N VAL A 86 24.53 -24.99 7.43
CA VAL A 86 23.67 -26.15 7.24
C VAL A 86 24.09 -26.91 6.01
N ASN A 87 23.73 -28.20 5.92
CA ASN A 87 23.95 -28.97 4.70
C ASN A 87 23.21 -28.35 3.53
N ASN A 88 23.86 -28.32 2.37
CA ASN A 88 23.25 -27.80 1.16
C ASN A 88 22.35 -28.86 0.53
N PHE A 89 21.04 -28.62 0.60
CA PHE A 89 20.06 -29.45 -0.09
C PHE A 89 19.53 -28.70 -1.30
N SER A 90 19.98 -29.07 -2.48
CA SER A 90 19.47 -28.56 -3.75
C SER A 90 18.54 -29.60 -4.36
N LYS A 91 17.26 -29.55 -4.02
CA LYS A 91 16.27 -30.48 -4.57
C LYS A 91 15.27 -29.73 -5.43
N ARG A 92 15.07 -30.21 -6.65
CA ARG A 92 13.98 -29.73 -7.51
C ARG A 92 12.65 -30.11 -6.85
N LYS A 93 11.73 -29.13 -6.77
CA LYS A 93 10.36 -29.33 -6.31
C LYS A 93 9.39 -28.78 -7.33
N ILE A 94 8.35 -29.55 -7.62
CA ILE A 94 7.21 -29.11 -8.43
C ILE A 94 5.98 -29.25 -7.54
N ASN A 95 5.25 -28.16 -7.36
CA ASN A 95 3.94 -28.15 -6.74
C ASN A 95 2.92 -27.91 -7.85
N PHE A 96 1.86 -28.70 -7.86
CA PHE A 96 0.76 -28.60 -8.81
C PHE A 96 -0.55 -28.53 -8.03
N PHE A 97 -1.30 -27.44 -8.21
CA PHE A 97 -2.56 -27.17 -7.53
C PHE A 97 -3.67 -27.00 -8.56
N PRO A 98 -4.36 -28.08 -8.96
CA PRO A 98 -5.56 -27.96 -9.78
C PRO A 98 -6.71 -27.47 -8.90
N PHE A 99 -7.62 -26.69 -9.47
CA PHE A 99 -8.82 -26.24 -8.78
C PHE A 99 -10.02 -26.20 -9.70
N ILE A 100 -11.19 -26.30 -9.09
CA ILE A 100 -12.51 -26.06 -9.72
C ILE A 100 -13.20 -25.02 -8.84
N ALA A 101 -13.71 -23.97 -9.46
CA ALA A 101 -14.46 -22.92 -8.77
C ALA A 101 -15.82 -22.75 -9.42
N LYS A 102 -16.82 -22.46 -8.60
CA LYS A 102 -18.17 -22.10 -9.04
C LYS A 102 -18.58 -20.81 -8.38
N THR A 103 -18.88 -19.82 -9.20
CA THR A 103 -19.37 -18.51 -8.73
C THR A 103 -20.85 -18.36 -9.11
N HIS A 104 -21.66 -17.97 -8.14
CA HIS A 104 -23.04 -17.60 -8.33
C HIS A 104 -23.29 -16.17 -7.85
N ASN A 105 -23.77 -15.31 -8.73
CA ASN A 105 -24.16 -13.96 -8.40
C ASN A 105 -25.69 -13.85 -8.46
N SER A 106 -26.34 -13.74 -7.29
CA SER A 106 -27.79 -13.68 -7.17
C SER A 106 -28.39 -12.34 -7.63
N VAL A 107 -27.60 -11.29 -7.72
CA VAL A 107 -28.07 -9.96 -8.14
C VAL A 107 -28.19 -9.88 -9.67
N THR A 108 -27.22 -10.44 -10.38
CA THR A 108 -27.16 -10.43 -11.85
C THR A 108 -27.60 -11.76 -12.47
N SER A 109 -27.98 -12.74 -11.64
CA SER A 109 -28.29 -14.13 -12.07
C SER A 109 -27.16 -14.79 -12.88
N PHE A 110 -25.93 -14.33 -12.68
CA PHE A 110 -24.75 -14.80 -13.38
C PHE A 110 -24.15 -16.03 -12.67
N ASN A 111 -23.88 -17.08 -13.44
CA ASN A 111 -23.20 -18.30 -12.99
C ASN A 111 -21.93 -18.49 -13.80
N GLU A 112 -20.84 -18.79 -13.14
CA GLU A 112 -19.57 -19.09 -13.78
C GLU A 112 -18.92 -20.32 -13.14
N ASP A 113 -18.51 -21.26 -13.99
CA ASP A 113 -17.75 -22.44 -13.61
C ASP A 113 -16.32 -22.27 -14.17
N LYS A 114 -15.30 -22.34 -13.31
CA LYS A 114 -13.89 -22.25 -13.70
C LYS A 114 -13.12 -23.50 -13.34
N ILE A 115 -12.28 -23.94 -14.26
CA ILE A 115 -11.30 -24.99 -14.04
C ILE A 115 -9.94 -24.40 -14.36
N GLY A 116 -9.01 -24.51 -13.45
CA GLY A 116 -7.66 -23.96 -13.62
C GLY A 116 -6.61 -24.71 -12.83
N ALA A 117 -5.37 -24.26 -12.92
CA ALA A 117 -4.26 -24.85 -12.20
C ALA A 117 -3.15 -23.85 -11.93
N GLU A 118 -2.45 -24.04 -10.82
CA GLU A 118 -1.22 -23.33 -10.50
C GLU A 118 -0.05 -24.31 -10.43
N ILE A 119 1.09 -23.95 -11.02
CA ILE A 119 2.31 -24.77 -11.10
C ILE A 119 3.47 -23.94 -10.58
N PHE A 120 4.15 -24.44 -9.56
CA PHE A 120 5.33 -23.83 -8.97
C PHE A 120 6.52 -24.76 -9.10
N LEU A 121 7.47 -24.41 -9.95
CA LEU A 121 8.70 -25.15 -10.17
C LEU A 121 9.87 -24.40 -9.53
N ASN A 122 10.45 -24.95 -8.47
CA ASN A 122 11.70 -24.49 -7.89
C ASN A 122 12.81 -25.49 -8.26
N THR A 123 13.83 -25.02 -8.98
CA THR A 123 14.93 -25.91 -9.43
C THR A 123 15.95 -26.24 -8.33
N GLY A 124 15.86 -25.59 -7.16
CA GLY A 124 16.87 -25.69 -6.10
C GLY A 124 18.18 -24.96 -6.41
N THR A 125 18.36 -24.42 -7.61
CA THR A 125 19.57 -23.75 -8.09
C THR A 125 19.37 -22.24 -8.29
N GLY A 126 18.47 -21.63 -7.53
CA GLY A 126 18.19 -20.20 -7.60
C GLY A 126 17.25 -19.79 -8.75
N LYS A 127 16.62 -20.74 -9.42
CA LYS A 127 15.64 -20.50 -10.49
C LYS A 127 14.25 -20.97 -10.06
N GLN A 128 13.24 -20.19 -10.36
CA GLN A 128 11.84 -20.51 -10.11
C GLN A 128 10.99 -20.13 -11.30
N ILE A 129 10.01 -20.97 -11.62
CA ILE A 129 8.97 -20.73 -12.62
C ILE A 129 7.63 -20.94 -11.93
N ASN A 130 6.79 -19.93 -11.97
CA ASN A 130 5.41 -19.98 -11.50
C ASN A 130 4.49 -19.74 -12.69
N LEU A 131 3.53 -20.62 -12.88
CA LEU A 131 2.54 -20.53 -13.94
C LEU A 131 1.15 -20.70 -13.31
N THR A 132 0.23 -19.83 -13.65
CA THR A 132 -1.20 -20.03 -13.38
C THR A 132 -1.96 -20.02 -14.71
N ILE A 133 -2.95 -20.90 -14.84
CA ILE A 133 -3.81 -21.04 -16.02
C ILE A 133 -5.24 -20.92 -15.54
N ASN A 134 -6.00 -20.03 -16.17
CA ASN A 134 -7.40 -19.72 -15.87
C ASN A 134 -7.64 -19.54 -14.35
N PRO A 135 -6.89 -18.65 -13.67
CA PRO A 135 -6.92 -18.52 -12.23
C PRO A 135 -8.28 -18.05 -11.72
N ASP A 136 -8.71 -18.63 -10.59
CA ASP A 136 -9.80 -18.08 -9.80
C ASP A 136 -9.25 -17.40 -8.55
N PHE A 137 -9.54 -16.12 -8.41
CA PHE A 137 -9.14 -15.33 -7.25
C PHE A 137 -10.26 -15.08 -6.24
N GLY A 138 -11.35 -15.82 -6.33
CA GLY A 138 -12.46 -15.76 -5.37
C GLY A 138 -12.07 -16.10 -3.93
N GLN A 139 -10.93 -16.77 -3.74
CA GLN A 139 -10.34 -17.05 -2.42
C GLN A 139 -9.58 -15.86 -1.81
N ALA A 140 -9.30 -14.81 -2.59
CA ALA A 140 -8.64 -13.63 -2.06
C ALA A 140 -9.56 -12.89 -1.09
N GLU A 141 -8.99 -12.38 0.01
CA GLU A 141 -9.76 -11.55 0.93
C GLU A 141 -10.27 -10.29 0.22
N SER A 142 -11.52 -9.92 0.47
CA SER A 142 -12.08 -8.67 -0.04
C SER A 142 -11.31 -7.46 0.50
N ASP A 143 -11.27 -6.39 -0.30
CA ASP A 143 -10.70 -5.13 0.12
C ASP A 143 -11.61 -4.41 1.13
N GLU A 144 -11.03 -3.47 1.87
CA GLU A 144 -11.83 -2.57 2.70
C GLU A 144 -12.63 -1.62 1.81
N VAL A 145 -13.85 -1.32 2.23
CA VAL A 145 -14.69 -0.34 1.54
C VAL A 145 -14.12 1.06 1.76
N ILE A 146 -13.71 1.72 0.68
CA ILE A 146 -13.21 3.10 0.67
C ILE A 146 -14.10 3.92 -0.25
N VAL A 147 -14.75 4.95 0.29
CA VAL A 147 -15.48 5.93 -0.50
C VAL A 147 -14.51 7.06 -0.85
N ASN A 148 -14.15 7.17 -2.13
CA ASN A 148 -13.15 8.11 -2.63
C ASN A 148 -13.77 9.15 -3.55
N PHE A 149 -13.73 10.42 -3.14
CA PHE A 149 -14.16 11.59 -3.93
C PHE A 149 -12.97 12.40 -4.46
N SER A 150 -11.73 11.98 -4.18
CA SER A 150 -10.54 12.70 -4.64
C SER A 150 -10.22 12.41 -6.10
N ALA A 151 -9.36 13.24 -6.70
CA ALA A 151 -8.81 13.01 -8.03
C ALA A 151 -7.81 11.84 -8.07
N GLN A 152 -7.36 11.38 -6.91
CA GLN A 152 -6.32 10.37 -6.80
C GLN A 152 -6.96 8.98 -6.75
N GLU A 153 -6.36 8.05 -7.48
CA GLU A 153 -6.77 6.65 -7.44
C GLU A 153 -6.50 6.03 -6.06
N THR A 154 -7.43 5.21 -5.57
CA THR A 154 -7.21 4.43 -4.35
C THR A 154 -6.29 3.26 -4.64
N PHE A 155 -5.20 3.15 -3.88
CA PHE A 155 -4.31 2.01 -3.95
C PHE A 155 -4.79 0.88 -3.03
N TYR A 156 -4.88 -0.33 -3.57
CA TYR A 156 -5.13 -1.56 -2.81
C TYR A 156 -3.94 -2.51 -2.92
N SER A 157 -3.52 -3.09 -1.80
CA SER A 157 -2.46 -4.10 -1.79
C SER A 157 -2.90 -5.37 -2.50
N GLU A 158 -1.94 -6.12 -3.08
CA GLU A 158 -2.20 -7.40 -3.72
C GLU A 158 -2.47 -8.46 -2.65
N LYS A 159 -3.52 -9.26 -2.83
CA LYS A 159 -3.93 -10.34 -1.92
C LYS A 159 -3.96 -11.71 -2.58
N ARG A 160 -3.86 -11.75 -3.91
CA ARG A 160 -3.86 -12.99 -4.68
C ARG A 160 -2.51 -13.68 -4.53
N ALA A 161 -2.51 -14.93 -4.03
CA ALA A 161 -1.30 -15.66 -3.63
C ALA A 161 -0.26 -15.75 -4.75
N PHE A 162 -0.67 -16.06 -5.98
CA PHE A 162 0.22 -16.15 -7.14
C PHE A 162 1.00 -14.85 -7.38
N PHE A 163 0.34 -13.69 -7.28
CA PHE A 163 0.98 -12.41 -7.53
C PHE A 163 1.84 -11.94 -6.34
N ASN A 164 1.54 -12.39 -5.11
CA ASN A 164 2.32 -12.06 -3.91
C ASN A 164 3.61 -12.87 -3.80
N GLU A 165 3.68 -14.04 -4.42
CA GLU A 165 4.86 -14.88 -4.31
C GLU A 165 6.05 -14.26 -5.05
N ASN A 166 7.22 -14.19 -4.38
CA ASN A 166 8.49 -13.67 -4.95
C ASN A 166 8.43 -12.28 -5.61
N GLN A 167 7.54 -11.41 -5.16
CA GLN A 167 7.44 -10.02 -5.64
C GLN A 167 8.73 -9.22 -5.46
N SER A 168 9.59 -9.57 -4.50
CA SER A 168 10.75 -8.76 -4.09
C SER A 168 11.70 -8.37 -5.23
N LEU A 169 11.73 -9.11 -6.34
CA LEU A 169 12.51 -8.74 -7.51
C LEU A 169 11.83 -7.63 -8.31
N PHE A 170 10.52 -7.72 -8.49
CA PHE A 170 9.71 -6.79 -9.27
C PHE A 170 9.16 -5.63 -8.43
N ASP A 171 9.42 -5.63 -7.11
CA ASP A 171 8.96 -4.57 -6.22
C ASP A 171 9.91 -3.37 -6.30
N LEU A 172 9.57 -2.41 -7.16
CA LEU A 172 10.15 -1.09 -7.22
C LEU A 172 9.03 -0.08 -6.98
N ASN A 173 9.04 0.47 -5.78
CA ASN A 173 8.00 1.38 -5.33
C ASN A 173 8.57 2.48 -4.43
N HIS A 174 7.78 3.51 -4.20
CA HIS A 174 8.05 4.53 -3.20
C HIS A 174 6.78 4.83 -2.41
N TYR A 175 6.62 4.14 -1.30
CA TYR A 175 5.44 4.27 -0.41
C TYR A 175 4.12 4.23 -1.21
N ASP A 176 3.28 5.25 -1.00
CA ASP A 176 1.99 5.47 -1.68
C ASP A 176 2.09 6.37 -2.93
N ARG A 177 3.31 6.73 -3.39
CA ARG A 177 3.50 7.68 -4.48
C ARG A 177 3.51 7.02 -5.85
N TYR A 178 4.25 5.94 -6.01
CA TYR A 178 4.26 5.15 -7.24
C TYR A 178 4.71 3.71 -7.01
N ARG A 179 4.30 2.84 -7.93
CA ARG A 179 4.78 1.47 -8.12
C ARG A 179 4.94 1.20 -9.62
N ILE A 180 6.01 0.54 -10.00
CA ILE A 180 6.24 0.20 -11.41
C ILE A 180 5.35 -0.96 -11.85
N ILE A 181 5.09 -1.92 -10.96
CA ILE A 181 4.06 -2.95 -11.15
C ILE A 181 3.02 -2.84 -10.04
N ASN A 182 1.76 -2.80 -10.45
CA ASN A 182 0.59 -3.01 -9.63
C ASN A 182 -0.22 -4.15 -10.25
N THR A 183 -0.03 -5.35 -9.73
CA THR A 183 -0.68 -6.55 -10.27
C THR A 183 -2.20 -6.52 -10.23
N ARG A 184 -2.79 -5.59 -9.42
CA ARG A 184 -4.24 -5.31 -9.43
C ARG A 184 -4.77 -4.78 -10.77
N ARG A 185 -3.87 -4.34 -11.68
CA ARG A 185 -4.25 -3.98 -13.07
C ARG A 185 -4.65 -5.20 -13.87
N ILE A 186 -4.06 -6.35 -13.58
CA ILE A 186 -4.35 -7.63 -14.24
C ILE A 186 -5.66 -8.19 -13.70
N GLY A 187 -6.63 -8.44 -14.57
CA GLY A 187 -7.97 -8.86 -14.21
C GLY A 187 -8.86 -7.72 -13.71
N ALA A 188 -8.43 -6.46 -13.87
CA ALA A 188 -9.28 -5.31 -13.58
C ALA A 188 -10.40 -5.17 -14.61
N ARG A 189 -11.35 -4.27 -14.35
CA ARG A 189 -12.48 -4.03 -15.26
C ARG A 189 -11.98 -3.62 -16.64
N SER A 190 -12.46 -4.30 -17.67
CA SER A 190 -12.19 -3.97 -19.07
C SER A 190 -12.92 -2.71 -19.54
N SER A 191 -12.40 -2.10 -20.61
CA SER A 191 -13.09 -1.04 -21.35
C SER A 191 -14.10 -1.66 -22.33
N TYR A 192 -15.29 -1.09 -22.42
CA TYR A 192 -16.35 -1.49 -23.35
C TYR A 192 -16.78 -0.28 -24.16
N LEU A 193 -16.93 -0.42 -25.47
CA LEU A 193 -17.47 0.59 -26.39
C LEU A 193 -18.87 0.19 -26.87
N CYS A 194 -19.84 0.17 -25.96
CA CYS A 194 -21.17 -0.28 -26.27
C CYS A 194 -21.97 0.67 -27.18
N SER A 195 -21.70 1.97 -27.12
CA SER A 195 -22.38 2.99 -27.96
C SER A 195 -22.16 2.83 -29.48
N SER A 196 -21.17 2.05 -29.88
CA SER A 196 -20.92 1.70 -31.29
C SER A 196 -21.33 0.28 -31.66
N SER A 197 -21.94 -0.46 -30.72
CA SER A 197 -22.40 -1.84 -30.93
C SER A 197 -23.78 -1.88 -31.56
N LEU A 198 -24.02 -2.82 -32.49
CA LEU A 198 -25.35 -3.11 -33.07
C LEU A 198 -26.35 -3.62 -32.03
N ASN A 199 -25.86 -4.13 -30.88
CA ASN A 199 -26.65 -4.62 -29.77
C ASN A 199 -26.17 -3.91 -28.47
N GLU A 200 -26.48 -2.62 -28.34
CA GLU A 200 -26.03 -1.79 -27.22
C GLU A 200 -26.49 -2.33 -25.85
N ASP A 201 -27.75 -2.71 -25.74
CA ASP A 201 -28.32 -3.25 -24.49
C ASP A 201 -27.63 -4.55 -24.07
N ASP A 202 -27.42 -5.50 -24.98
CA ASP A 202 -26.73 -6.76 -24.70
C ASP A 202 -25.26 -6.52 -24.30
N CYS A 203 -24.61 -5.53 -24.91
CA CYS A 203 -23.27 -5.11 -24.52
C CYS A 203 -23.23 -4.50 -23.11
N VAL A 204 -24.20 -3.64 -22.78
CA VAL A 204 -24.31 -3.02 -21.44
C VAL A 204 -24.56 -4.08 -20.37
N ASP A 205 -25.47 -5.03 -20.66
CA ASP A 205 -25.82 -6.11 -19.73
C ASP A 205 -24.69 -7.12 -19.53
N SER A 206 -23.82 -7.29 -20.55
CA SER A 206 -22.67 -8.21 -20.48
C SER A 206 -21.44 -7.64 -19.78
N ARG A 207 -21.44 -6.37 -19.33
CA ARG A 207 -20.31 -5.74 -18.65
C ARG A 207 -20.00 -6.42 -17.32
N LYS A 208 -18.78 -6.91 -17.19
CA LYS A 208 -18.24 -7.43 -15.93
C LYS A 208 -17.44 -6.35 -15.20
N ASN A 209 -17.33 -6.50 -13.89
CA ASN A 209 -16.49 -5.63 -13.05
C ASN A 209 -15.02 -6.13 -12.95
N TYR A 210 -14.69 -7.20 -13.65
CA TYR A 210 -13.36 -7.82 -13.72
C TYR A 210 -13.19 -8.44 -15.12
N THR A 211 -11.94 -8.73 -15.46
CA THR A 211 -11.57 -9.46 -16.69
C THR A 211 -10.97 -10.80 -16.29
N ASP A 212 -11.36 -11.87 -16.98
CA ASP A 212 -10.78 -13.17 -16.77
C ASP A 212 -9.32 -13.18 -17.26
N ILE A 213 -8.48 -14.05 -16.66
CA ILE A 213 -7.08 -14.20 -16.99
C ILE A 213 -6.86 -15.58 -17.61
N ASP A 214 -6.38 -15.63 -18.85
CA ASP A 214 -6.04 -16.89 -19.49
C ASP A 214 -4.88 -17.57 -18.79
N TYR A 215 -3.78 -16.81 -18.59
CA TYR A 215 -2.61 -17.30 -17.86
C TYR A 215 -1.74 -16.17 -17.33
N ALA A 216 -0.92 -16.49 -16.34
CA ALA A 216 0.20 -15.66 -15.94
C ALA A 216 1.42 -16.52 -15.66
N LEU A 217 2.59 -16.08 -16.14
CA LEU A 217 3.88 -16.74 -16.00
C LEU A 217 4.88 -15.81 -15.34
N ARG A 218 5.61 -16.33 -14.36
CA ARG A 218 6.75 -15.65 -13.75
C ARG A 218 7.96 -16.55 -13.74
N TYR A 219 9.05 -16.06 -14.30
CA TYR A 219 10.39 -16.63 -14.16
C TYR A 219 11.23 -15.72 -13.28
N THR A 220 11.92 -16.29 -12.29
CA THR A 220 12.89 -15.56 -11.47
C THR A 220 14.16 -16.38 -11.32
N GLN A 221 15.30 -15.69 -11.37
CA GLN A 221 16.61 -16.27 -11.16
C GLN A 221 17.41 -15.37 -10.20
N LYS A 222 17.96 -15.98 -9.15
CA LYS A 222 18.89 -15.31 -8.23
C LYS A 222 20.26 -15.96 -8.33
N ASN A 223 21.26 -15.16 -8.69
CA ASN A 223 22.67 -15.53 -8.66
C ASN A 223 23.40 -14.76 -7.57
N ASN A 224 24.71 -14.98 -7.42
CA ASN A 224 25.49 -14.31 -6.37
C ASN A 224 25.43 -12.79 -6.49
N ASN A 225 25.59 -12.25 -7.70
CA ASN A 225 25.67 -10.81 -7.93
C ASN A 225 24.57 -10.28 -8.87
N THR A 226 23.76 -11.15 -9.47
CA THR A 226 22.75 -10.74 -10.45
C THR A 226 21.46 -11.46 -10.19
N ASP A 227 20.37 -10.71 -10.10
CA ASP A 227 19.02 -11.22 -10.05
C ASP A 227 18.33 -10.84 -11.36
N PHE A 228 17.58 -11.75 -11.94
CA PHE A 228 16.86 -11.56 -13.21
C PHE A 228 15.44 -12.12 -13.10
N GLY A 229 14.49 -11.49 -13.76
CA GLY A 229 13.12 -11.96 -13.83
C GLY A 229 12.37 -11.51 -15.07
N VAL A 230 11.43 -12.36 -15.46
CA VAL A 230 10.45 -12.09 -16.52
C VAL A 230 9.07 -12.38 -15.95
N PHE A 231 8.12 -11.54 -16.29
CA PHE A 231 6.70 -11.71 -15.95
C PHE A 231 5.86 -11.46 -17.19
N VAL A 232 4.88 -12.34 -17.44
CA VAL A 232 3.90 -12.22 -18.52
C VAL A 232 2.53 -12.57 -17.96
N ALA A 233 1.51 -11.84 -18.32
CA ALA A 233 0.12 -12.20 -18.08
C ALA A 233 -0.75 -11.82 -19.27
N LYS A 234 -1.77 -12.62 -19.53
CA LYS A 234 -2.75 -12.40 -20.58
C LYS A 234 -4.15 -12.49 -20.01
N GLU A 235 -4.95 -11.47 -20.30
CA GLU A 235 -6.38 -11.44 -20.03
C GLU A 235 -7.15 -12.10 -21.18
N SER A 236 -8.31 -12.65 -20.84
CA SER A 236 -9.20 -13.31 -21.82
C SER A 236 -9.93 -12.30 -22.69
N ASP A 237 -10.12 -12.64 -23.95
CA ASP A 237 -11.02 -11.92 -24.83
C ASP A 237 -12.47 -12.26 -24.48
N GLU A 238 -13.34 -11.26 -24.49
CA GLU A 238 -14.78 -11.40 -24.31
C GLU A 238 -15.55 -10.92 -25.54
N ARG A 239 -16.85 -11.16 -25.58
CA ARG A 239 -17.69 -10.85 -26.77
C ARG A 239 -17.62 -9.39 -27.22
N TYR A 240 -17.53 -8.44 -26.26
CA TYR A 240 -17.57 -7.00 -26.52
C TYR A 240 -16.31 -6.26 -26.07
N THR A 241 -15.28 -6.97 -25.66
CA THR A 241 -14.00 -6.40 -25.27
C THR A 241 -12.86 -7.40 -25.52
N LYS A 242 -11.64 -6.92 -25.59
CA LYS A 242 -10.45 -7.76 -25.65
C LYS A 242 -9.64 -7.60 -24.39
N GLY A 243 -9.00 -8.69 -23.96
CA GLY A 243 -8.07 -8.69 -22.85
C GLY A 243 -6.80 -7.91 -23.18
N LYS A 244 -6.09 -7.54 -22.13
CA LYS A 244 -4.77 -6.91 -22.21
C LYS A 244 -3.66 -7.94 -22.05
N ASP A 245 -2.53 -7.66 -22.68
CA ASP A 245 -1.30 -8.42 -22.52
C ASP A 245 -0.30 -7.61 -21.68
N PHE A 246 0.28 -8.24 -20.64
CA PHE A 246 1.20 -7.59 -19.70
C PHE A 246 2.55 -8.27 -19.73
N TYR A 247 3.61 -7.47 -19.83
CA TYR A 247 4.99 -7.94 -19.89
C TYR A 247 5.86 -7.16 -18.93
N ALA A 248 6.78 -7.83 -18.23
CA ALA A 248 7.79 -7.16 -17.43
C ALA A 248 9.13 -7.91 -17.44
N ILE A 249 10.22 -7.15 -17.48
CA ILE A 249 11.59 -7.66 -17.40
C ILE A 249 12.32 -6.87 -16.31
N ARG A 250 12.96 -7.57 -15.40
CA ARG A 250 13.72 -6.99 -14.31
C ARG A 250 15.12 -7.59 -14.24
N SER A 251 16.14 -6.74 -14.16
CA SER A 251 17.53 -7.15 -13.90
C SER A 251 18.12 -6.30 -12.80
N LYS A 252 18.81 -6.91 -11.83
CA LYS A 252 19.53 -6.22 -10.75
C LYS A 252 20.95 -6.78 -10.67
N LYS A 253 21.95 -5.90 -10.61
CA LYS A 253 23.35 -6.27 -10.38
C LYS A 253 23.87 -5.62 -9.12
N LYS A 254 24.40 -6.44 -8.22
CA LYS A 254 25.05 -5.99 -7.00
C LYS A 254 26.57 -5.92 -7.23
N ILE A 255 27.16 -4.78 -6.93
CA ILE A 255 28.60 -4.50 -7.00
C ILE A 255 28.97 -3.88 -5.65
N ASP A 256 29.61 -4.66 -4.78
CA ASP A 256 29.94 -4.27 -3.40
C ASP A 256 28.69 -3.79 -2.62
N ASN A 257 28.69 -2.51 -2.25
CA ASN A 257 27.61 -1.86 -1.51
C ASN A 257 26.59 -1.16 -2.42
N ARG A 258 26.71 -1.33 -3.74
CA ARG A 258 25.84 -0.69 -4.73
C ARG A 258 24.98 -1.73 -5.43
N THR A 259 23.78 -1.34 -5.76
CA THR A 259 22.88 -2.13 -6.62
C THR A 259 22.44 -1.25 -7.77
N ILE A 260 22.58 -1.72 -8.98
CA ILE A 260 22.07 -1.09 -10.18
C ILE A 260 21.00 -2.03 -10.74
N GLY A 261 19.86 -1.48 -11.10
CA GLY A 261 18.76 -2.21 -11.69
C GLY A 261 18.25 -1.60 -12.99
N TYR A 262 17.70 -2.44 -13.83
CA TYR A 262 16.90 -2.05 -14.98
C TYR A 262 15.55 -2.74 -14.91
N PHE A 263 14.48 -2.00 -15.15
CA PHE A 263 13.11 -2.48 -15.13
C PHE A 263 12.36 -1.99 -16.35
N LEU A 264 11.80 -2.90 -17.13
CA LEU A 264 10.91 -2.62 -18.25
C LEU A 264 9.55 -3.22 -17.96
N THR A 265 8.50 -2.46 -18.20
CA THR A 265 7.13 -2.97 -18.31
C THR A 265 6.50 -2.55 -19.62
N HIS A 266 5.67 -3.42 -20.19
CA HIS A 266 4.93 -3.15 -21.41
C HIS A 266 3.53 -3.73 -21.30
N VAL A 267 2.53 -2.98 -21.76
CA VAL A 267 1.13 -3.39 -21.81
C VAL A 267 0.60 -3.14 -23.21
N GLU A 268 -0.06 -4.13 -23.77
CA GLU A 268 -0.82 -4.02 -25.01
C GLU A 268 -2.32 -4.05 -24.68
N ASN A 269 -3.03 -3.02 -25.05
CA ASN A 269 -4.49 -2.95 -24.98
C ASN A 269 -5.05 -3.16 -26.40
N ASN A 270 -5.25 -4.41 -26.74
CA ASN A 270 -5.72 -4.81 -28.09
C ASN A 270 -7.12 -4.30 -28.44
N PHE A 271 -7.92 -3.93 -27.43
CA PHE A 271 -9.25 -3.38 -27.65
C PHE A 271 -9.21 -1.93 -28.14
N LEU A 272 -8.36 -1.11 -27.53
CA LEU A 272 -8.19 0.30 -27.90
C LEU A 272 -7.08 0.50 -28.96
N ASN A 273 -6.33 -0.54 -29.31
CA ASN A 273 -5.13 -0.49 -30.15
C ASN A 273 -4.07 0.46 -29.59
N GLU A 274 -3.89 0.43 -28.26
CA GLU A 274 -2.96 1.26 -27.50
C GLU A 274 -1.86 0.41 -26.89
N SER A 275 -0.70 0.99 -26.69
CA SER A 275 0.37 0.37 -25.92
C SER A 275 1.00 1.35 -24.94
N ALA A 276 1.50 0.83 -23.83
CA ALA A 276 2.20 1.61 -22.82
C ALA A 276 3.49 0.91 -22.42
N THR A 277 4.60 1.63 -22.44
CA THR A 277 5.91 1.14 -22.04
C THR A 277 6.51 2.00 -20.95
N VAL A 278 7.05 1.39 -19.91
CA VAL A 278 7.77 2.09 -18.84
C VAL A 278 9.17 1.49 -18.71
N ASN A 279 10.18 2.33 -18.71
CA ASN A 279 11.57 1.96 -18.46
C ASN A 279 12.05 2.65 -17.18
N VAL A 280 12.76 1.90 -16.33
CA VAL A 280 13.35 2.44 -15.11
C VAL A 280 14.79 1.98 -14.96
N ILE A 281 15.67 2.92 -14.62
CA ILE A 281 17.01 2.63 -14.12
C ILE A 281 17.02 3.03 -12.65
N ASP A 282 17.31 2.06 -11.77
CA ASP A 282 17.39 2.30 -10.33
C ASP A 282 18.81 2.06 -9.80
N PHE A 283 19.16 2.88 -8.85
CA PHE A 283 20.45 2.83 -8.18
C PHE A 283 20.28 2.95 -6.67
N ALA A 284 20.75 1.94 -5.94
CA ALA A 284 20.81 1.95 -4.49
C ALA A 284 22.27 1.86 -4.02
N ASN A 285 22.64 2.67 -3.01
CA ASN A 285 23.95 2.64 -2.41
C ASN A 285 23.85 2.61 -0.88
N VAL A 286 24.47 1.61 -0.27
CA VAL A 286 24.61 1.48 1.19
C VAL A 286 26.05 1.83 1.55
N LYS A 287 26.38 3.13 1.58
CA LYS A 287 27.74 3.62 1.76
C LYS A 287 28.35 3.26 3.13
N SER A 288 27.50 3.04 4.11
CA SER A 288 27.89 2.59 5.44
C SER A 288 26.66 2.04 6.14
N ASN A 289 26.84 1.46 7.32
CA ASN A 289 25.70 1.08 8.17
C ASN A 289 24.81 2.29 8.59
N LYS A 290 25.16 3.50 8.17
CA LYS A 290 24.50 4.75 8.56
C LYS A 290 23.80 5.46 7.41
N LEU A 291 24.33 5.39 6.18
CA LEU A 291 23.78 6.13 5.02
C LEU A 291 23.35 5.18 3.91
N THR A 292 22.10 5.32 3.51
CA THR A 292 21.53 4.64 2.34
C THR A 292 20.94 5.68 1.40
N THR A 293 21.20 5.55 0.10
CA THR A 293 20.60 6.38 -0.93
C THR A 293 19.90 5.51 -1.96
N TYR A 294 18.79 6.02 -2.50
CA TYR A 294 18.00 5.41 -3.57
C TYR A 294 17.73 6.46 -4.63
N ASN A 295 17.91 6.09 -5.89
CA ASN A 295 17.65 6.97 -7.01
C ASN A 295 16.98 6.18 -8.13
N ASP A 296 15.94 6.72 -8.75
CA ASP A 296 15.25 6.14 -9.89
C ASP A 296 15.14 7.17 -11.00
N LEU A 297 15.42 6.73 -12.22
CA LEU A 297 15.13 7.43 -13.48
C LEU A 297 14.04 6.65 -14.18
N ILE A 298 12.93 7.28 -14.46
CA ILE A 298 11.72 6.67 -15.03
C ILE A 298 11.43 7.34 -16.36
N SER A 299 11.16 6.57 -17.40
CA SER A 299 10.55 7.06 -18.63
C SER A 299 9.31 6.23 -18.96
N SER A 300 8.27 6.89 -19.40
CA SER A 300 7.07 6.25 -19.93
C SER A 300 6.82 6.69 -21.35
N GLU A 301 6.21 5.80 -22.14
CA GLU A 301 5.73 6.09 -23.48
C GLU A 301 4.36 5.47 -23.64
N ARG A 302 3.39 6.27 -24.05
CA ARG A 302 2.01 5.84 -24.32
C ARG A 302 1.46 6.61 -25.50
N GLU A 303 1.03 5.92 -26.55
CA GLU A 303 0.41 6.54 -27.75
C GLU A 303 1.26 7.64 -28.41
N GLY A 304 2.60 7.51 -28.35
CA GLY A 304 3.53 8.51 -28.89
C GLY A 304 3.83 9.68 -27.94
N GLU A 305 3.17 9.76 -26.79
CA GLU A 305 3.51 10.71 -25.73
C GLU A 305 4.57 10.10 -24.80
N SER A 306 5.63 10.84 -24.55
CA SER A 306 6.73 10.43 -23.67
C SER A 306 6.73 11.26 -22.40
N GLY A 307 6.87 10.59 -21.25
CA GLY A 307 6.98 11.20 -19.94
C GLY A 307 8.25 10.80 -19.21
N PHE A 308 8.70 11.66 -18.30
CA PHE A 308 9.91 11.49 -17.51
C PHE A 308 9.67 11.66 -16.01
N GLY A 309 10.35 10.83 -15.22
CA GLY A 309 10.34 10.91 -13.76
C GLY A 309 11.73 10.71 -13.16
N PHE A 310 11.99 11.41 -12.08
CA PHE A 310 13.18 11.27 -11.26
C PHE A 310 12.83 11.22 -9.79
N ARG A 311 13.48 10.31 -9.06
CA ARG A 311 13.45 10.27 -7.61
C ARG A 311 14.86 10.16 -7.04
N SER A 312 15.12 10.91 -5.97
CA SER A 312 16.29 10.72 -5.12
C SER A 312 15.87 10.74 -3.66
N GLN A 313 16.38 9.81 -2.88
CA GLN A 313 16.09 9.70 -1.45
C GLN A 313 17.35 9.31 -0.70
N PHE A 314 17.54 9.89 0.48
CA PHE A 314 18.55 9.41 1.42
C PHE A 314 17.93 9.12 2.79
N ASN A 315 18.54 8.16 3.50
CA ASN A 315 18.27 7.88 4.90
C ASN A 315 19.63 7.84 5.63
N TYR A 316 19.80 8.74 6.58
CA TYR A 316 21.00 8.83 7.39
C TYR A 316 20.68 8.57 8.86
N LYS A 317 21.30 7.54 9.44
CA LYS A 317 21.16 7.11 10.84
C LYS A 317 22.51 7.23 11.56
N PRO A 318 22.88 8.43 12.05
CA PRO A 318 24.15 8.63 12.72
C PRO A 318 24.32 7.78 13.98
N THR A 319 23.22 7.58 14.71
CA THR A 319 23.16 6.75 15.91
C THR A 319 21.97 5.78 15.85
N GLN A 320 21.81 4.97 16.88
CA GLN A 320 20.62 4.12 17.04
C GLN A 320 19.35 4.92 17.36
N LEU A 321 19.53 6.08 17.94
CA LEU A 321 18.49 6.92 18.49
C LEU A 321 18.22 8.17 17.65
N SER A 322 18.82 8.28 16.46
CA SER A 322 18.58 9.41 15.58
C SER A 322 18.56 9.01 14.11
N SER A 323 17.69 9.63 13.35
CA SER A 323 17.62 9.48 11.90
C SER A 323 17.31 10.80 11.22
N ARG A 324 17.80 10.94 9.99
CA ARG A 324 17.51 12.04 9.09
C ARG A 324 17.20 11.48 7.73
N SER A 325 16.21 12.04 7.06
CA SER A 325 15.81 11.62 5.71
C SER A 325 15.59 12.83 4.82
N GLY A 326 15.79 12.62 3.53
CA GLY A 326 15.41 13.59 2.53
C GLY A 326 14.93 12.89 1.28
N SER A 327 13.98 13.51 0.58
CA SER A 327 13.43 13.04 -0.69
C SER A 327 13.30 14.21 -1.65
N LEU A 328 13.68 13.97 -2.89
CA LEU A 328 13.45 14.81 -4.04
C LEU A 328 12.72 13.97 -5.09
N LEU A 329 11.66 14.52 -5.67
CA LEU A 329 10.88 13.87 -6.70
C LEU A 329 10.49 14.90 -7.75
N TYR A 330 10.63 14.50 -9.01
CA TYR A 330 10.17 15.24 -10.16
C TYR A 330 9.46 14.27 -11.11
N PHE A 331 8.21 14.54 -11.40
CA PHE A 331 7.42 13.85 -12.42
C PHE A 331 6.84 14.89 -13.36
N ASP A 332 7.12 14.78 -14.65
CA ASP A 332 6.49 15.67 -15.61
C ASP A 332 4.99 15.38 -15.77
N ASP A 333 4.29 16.22 -16.51
CA ASP A 333 2.84 16.11 -16.73
C ASP A 333 2.44 14.95 -17.63
N SER A 334 3.36 14.49 -18.47
CA SER A 334 3.17 13.39 -19.41
C SER A 334 3.58 12.02 -18.84
N LEU A 335 4.17 11.97 -17.64
CA LEU A 335 4.53 10.69 -17.02
C LEU A 335 3.28 9.85 -16.69
N MET A 336 3.21 8.64 -17.25
CA MET A 336 2.12 7.69 -17.09
C MET A 336 2.64 6.32 -16.68
N LEU A 337 2.19 5.80 -15.52
CA LEU A 337 2.55 4.46 -15.04
C LEU A 337 1.32 3.56 -14.88
N ASN A 338 0.10 4.11 -14.98
CA ASN A 338 -1.12 3.47 -14.50
C ASN A 338 -1.63 2.34 -15.40
N ASP A 339 -1.02 2.08 -16.55
CA ASP A 339 -1.39 0.93 -17.40
C ASP A 339 -1.00 -0.40 -16.76
N PHE A 340 0.19 -0.51 -16.15
CA PHE A 340 0.62 -1.65 -15.35
C PHE A 340 0.97 -1.30 -13.91
N GLY A 341 1.39 -0.10 -13.67
CA GLY A 341 1.82 0.40 -12.37
C GLY A 341 0.74 1.17 -11.62
N TYR A 342 1.19 1.95 -10.68
CA TYR A 342 0.42 2.92 -9.94
C TYR A 342 1.20 4.22 -9.86
N LEU A 343 0.58 5.33 -10.20
CA LEU A 343 1.09 6.67 -10.03
C LEU A 343 0.01 7.51 -9.33
N ARG A 344 0.33 8.00 -8.15
CA ARG A 344 -0.60 8.83 -7.37
C ARG A 344 -0.91 10.14 -8.07
N LYS A 345 0.11 10.77 -8.66
CA LYS A 345 0.04 12.07 -9.32
C LYS A 345 1.24 12.22 -10.25
N ASN A 346 1.04 12.65 -11.48
CA ASN A 346 2.08 13.23 -12.33
C ASN A 346 2.08 14.76 -12.18
N ASP A 347 2.85 15.49 -12.97
CA ASP A 347 3.00 16.94 -12.86
C ASP A 347 3.34 17.31 -11.41
N TRP A 348 4.44 16.76 -10.92
CA TRP A 348 4.76 16.83 -9.49
C TRP A 348 6.24 17.06 -9.22
N PHE A 349 6.52 18.14 -8.54
CA PHE A 349 7.79 18.40 -7.89
C PHE A 349 7.61 18.33 -6.38
N HIS A 350 8.48 17.59 -5.69
CA HIS A 350 8.41 17.43 -4.25
C HIS A 350 9.80 17.45 -3.61
N ILE A 351 9.92 18.19 -2.51
CA ILE A 351 11.06 18.13 -1.59
C ILE A 351 10.54 17.81 -0.19
N GLY A 352 11.07 16.77 0.43
CA GLY A 352 10.77 16.41 1.81
C GLY A 352 12.05 16.27 2.63
N LEU A 353 12.07 16.80 3.86
CA LEU A 353 13.14 16.64 4.82
C LEU A 353 12.55 16.21 6.16
N GLY A 354 13.19 15.25 6.83
CA GLY A 354 12.73 14.77 8.12
C GLY A 354 13.90 14.50 9.07
N SER A 355 13.66 14.70 10.37
CA SER A 355 14.60 14.37 11.43
C SER A 355 13.86 13.78 12.62
N ASN A 356 14.34 12.65 13.14
CA ASN A 356 13.81 12.01 14.34
C ASN A 356 14.93 11.78 15.35
N ILE A 357 14.61 11.99 16.63
CA ILE A 357 15.48 11.73 17.78
C ILE A 357 14.67 10.95 18.82
N THR A 358 15.25 9.89 19.34
CA THR A 358 14.67 9.08 20.41
C THR A 358 15.45 9.31 21.71
N LEU A 359 14.78 9.68 22.76
CA LEU A 359 15.31 9.86 24.10
C LEU A 359 14.89 8.68 24.97
N ILE A 360 15.84 8.01 25.66
CA ILE A 360 15.60 6.75 26.39
C ILE A 360 16.03 6.78 27.85
N ASP A 361 16.68 7.82 28.33
CA ASP A 361 17.22 7.86 29.71
C ASP A 361 16.56 8.98 30.54
N PHE A 362 15.38 8.66 31.11
CA PHE A 362 14.63 9.56 31.98
C PHE A 362 14.86 9.25 33.46
N LYS A 363 16.12 9.36 33.94
CA LYS A 363 16.64 8.91 35.26
C LYS A 363 15.82 9.25 36.50
N LYS A 364 14.74 10.01 36.43
CA LYS A 364 13.93 10.40 37.62
C LYS A 364 12.44 10.67 37.38
N ARG A 365 11.89 10.46 36.20
CA ARG A 365 10.46 10.56 35.96
C ARG A 365 9.92 9.18 35.58
N ASN A 366 9.47 8.49 36.56
CA ASN A 366 9.32 7.05 36.68
C ASN A 366 8.30 6.37 35.74
N GLU A 367 7.75 7.03 34.73
CA GLU A 367 6.70 6.43 33.91
C GLU A 367 7.04 6.41 32.41
N ILE A 368 7.90 7.32 31.92
CA ILE A 368 8.27 7.40 30.49
C ILE A 368 9.50 6.52 30.25
N LYS A 369 9.34 5.54 29.37
CA LYS A 369 10.40 4.66 28.90
C LYS A 369 11.17 5.26 27.73
N GLU A 370 10.45 5.90 26.80
CA GLU A 370 10.97 6.40 25.54
C GLU A 370 10.16 7.60 25.07
N LEU A 371 10.83 8.60 24.51
CA LEU A 371 10.23 9.75 23.82
C LEU A 371 10.84 9.89 22.43
N GLU A 372 10.06 9.70 21.40
CA GLU A 372 10.45 10.01 20.02
C GLU A 372 9.96 11.41 19.64
N LEU A 373 10.88 12.25 19.15
CA LEU A 373 10.61 13.57 18.62
C LEU A 373 10.94 13.58 17.15
N GLY A 374 9.94 13.88 16.32
CA GLY A 374 10.08 13.99 14.87
C GLY A 374 9.69 15.38 14.39
N ILE A 375 10.41 15.89 13.40
CA ILE A 375 10.05 17.10 12.65
C ILE A 375 10.21 16.79 11.17
N ASP A 376 9.27 17.26 10.35
CA ASP A 376 9.31 17.14 8.91
C ASP A 376 8.90 18.43 8.22
N PHE A 377 9.47 18.63 7.03
CA PHE A 377 9.22 19.76 6.13
C PHE A 377 8.90 19.19 4.76
N ASN A 378 7.80 19.64 4.17
CA ASN A 378 7.39 19.22 2.84
C ASN A 378 7.02 20.42 1.97
N TYR A 379 7.56 20.43 0.75
CA TYR A 379 7.22 21.37 -0.30
C TYR A 379 6.79 20.60 -1.53
N ASP A 380 5.67 20.97 -2.10
CA ASP A 380 5.10 20.36 -3.30
C ASP A 380 4.70 21.48 -4.28
N SER A 381 4.92 21.25 -5.58
CA SER A 381 4.39 22.09 -6.66
C SER A 381 4.06 21.23 -7.88
N ASP A 382 3.35 21.80 -8.84
CA ASP A 382 3.35 21.29 -10.22
C ASP A 382 4.63 21.74 -10.95
N THR A 383 4.83 21.25 -12.17
CA THR A 383 5.99 21.61 -13.01
C THR A 383 5.90 23.03 -13.58
N SER A 384 4.71 23.65 -13.56
CA SER A 384 4.47 25.06 -13.93
C SER A 384 4.75 26.03 -12.80
N GLY A 385 5.15 25.55 -11.60
CA GLY A 385 5.49 26.38 -10.44
C GLY A 385 4.30 26.78 -9.56
N ASN A 386 3.11 26.17 -9.74
CA ASN A 386 2.01 26.35 -8.80
C ASN A 386 2.30 25.55 -7.53
N SER A 387 2.69 26.25 -6.45
CA SER A 387 3.05 25.62 -5.19
C SER A 387 1.83 25.28 -4.34
N ASN A 388 1.77 24.03 -3.90
CA ASN A 388 0.88 23.62 -2.80
C ASN A 388 1.32 24.29 -1.48
N PRO A 389 0.47 24.29 -0.45
CA PRO A 389 0.88 24.74 0.87
C PRO A 389 2.16 24.04 1.36
N PHE A 390 3.15 24.82 1.79
CA PHE A 390 4.32 24.29 2.49
C PHE A 390 3.88 23.75 3.86
N THR A 391 4.34 22.56 4.21
CA THR A 391 3.93 21.88 5.44
C THR A 391 5.12 21.72 6.39
N ILE A 392 4.91 22.08 7.66
CA ILE A 392 5.78 21.75 8.78
C ILE A 392 5.00 20.83 9.68
N GLY A 393 5.51 19.62 9.89
CA GLY A 393 4.93 18.63 10.78
C GLY A 393 5.82 18.35 11.98
N GLN A 394 5.22 18.08 13.13
CA GLN A 394 5.92 17.59 14.30
C GLN A 394 5.17 16.41 14.91
N LYS A 395 5.93 15.36 15.26
CA LYS A 395 5.47 14.18 15.98
C LYS A 395 6.18 14.08 17.33
N ASN A 396 5.41 13.85 18.40
CA ASN A 396 5.91 13.51 19.72
C ASN A 396 5.23 12.21 20.16
N GLU A 397 6.00 11.13 20.33
CA GLU A 397 5.47 9.84 20.76
C GLU A 397 6.12 9.44 22.08
N PHE A 398 5.30 9.26 23.10
CA PHE A 398 5.67 8.80 24.42
C PHE A 398 5.35 7.32 24.55
N THR A 399 6.34 6.50 24.88
CA THR A 399 6.14 5.11 25.30
C THR A 399 6.34 5.04 26.80
N PHE A 400 5.36 4.54 27.53
CA PHE A 400 5.40 4.43 28.99
C PHE A 400 5.93 3.06 29.44
N LEU A 401 6.33 2.96 30.71
CA LEU A 401 6.82 1.69 31.29
C LEU A 401 5.80 0.57 31.29
N ASN A 402 4.51 0.90 31.37
CA ASN A 402 3.40 -0.06 31.26
C ASN A 402 3.08 -0.47 29.82
N ALA A 403 3.91 -0.07 28.85
CA ALA A 403 3.75 -0.30 27.41
C ALA A 403 2.58 0.45 26.73
N SER A 404 1.90 1.37 27.43
CA SER A 404 0.99 2.29 26.75
C SER A 404 1.77 3.29 25.89
N LYS A 405 1.11 3.81 24.87
CA LYS A 405 1.68 4.85 24.01
C LYS A 405 0.74 6.04 23.93
N PHE A 406 1.30 7.22 23.93
CA PHE A 406 0.60 8.46 23.64
C PHE A 406 1.36 9.22 22.57
N GLN A 407 0.67 9.60 21.49
CA GLN A 407 1.26 10.37 20.42
C GLN A 407 0.50 11.67 20.23
N PHE A 408 1.23 12.75 20.10
CA PHE A 408 0.74 14.06 19.70
C PHE A 408 1.44 14.46 18.40
N THR A 409 0.66 14.70 17.35
CA THR A 409 1.14 15.25 16.08
C THR A 409 0.44 16.55 15.78
N TRP A 410 1.15 17.49 15.17
CA TRP A 410 0.56 18.69 14.60
C TRP A 410 1.22 19.03 13.27
N ASP A 411 0.43 19.68 12.40
CA ASP A 411 0.88 20.18 11.12
C ASP A 411 0.45 21.63 10.96
N LEU A 412 1.39 22.45 10.51
CA LEU A 412 1.16 23.83 10.07
C LEU A 412 1.35 23.87 8.54
N LYS A 413 0.34 24.36 7.84
CA LYS A 413 0.39 24.57 6.39
C LYS A 413 0.27 26.05 6.07
N THR A 414 1.11 26.53 5.17
CA THR A 414 1.02 27.89 4.64
C THR A 414 -0.13 28.02 3.64
N SER A 415 -0.40 29.22 3.15
CA SER A 415 -1.22 29.39 1.95
C SER A 415 -0.55 28.77 0.73
N GLY A 416 -1.36 28.40 -0.27
CA GLY A 416 -0.87 27.77 -1.49
C GLY A 416 -1.99 27.52 -2.50
N LYS A 417 -1.72 26.67 -3.48
CA LYS A 417 -2.62 26.31 -4.57
C LYS A 417 -2.93 24.83 -4.54
N ASP A 418 -4.19 24.42 -4.60
CA ASP A 418 -4.58 23.03 -4.80
C ASP A 418 -4.79 22.79 -6.30
N THR A 419 -3.83 22.14 -6.93
CA THR A 419 -3.83 21.80 -8.36
C THR A 419 -4.54 20.48 -8.66
N THR A 420 -4.99 19.75 -7.62
CA THR A 420 -5.62 18.43 -7.79
C THR A 420 -7.13 18.51 -7.84
N ILE A 421 -7.74 19.42 -7.10
CA ILE A 421 -9.20 19.47 -6.98
C ILE A 421 -9.91 19.81 -8.30
N THR A 422 -9.27 20.60 -9.16
CA THR A 422 -9.78 21.01 -10.47
C THR A 422 -9.62 19.93 -11.55
N ARG A 423 -9.13 18.73 -11.20
CA ARG A 423 -8.91 17.62 -12.14
C ARG A 423 -8.02 17.98 -13.32
N LYS A 424 -7.02 18.87 -13.12
CA LYS A 424 -6.12 19.37 -14.16
C LYS A 424 -6.82 20.13 -15.29
N ASN A 425 -7.88 20.86 -14.98
CA ASN A 425 -8.50 21.73 -15.95
C ASN A 425 -7.50 22.80 -16.42
N ILE A 426 -7.30 22.92 -17.74
CA ILE A 426 -6.30 23.82 -18.33
C ILE A 426 -6.65 25.28 -18.07
N ASP A 427 -7.93 25.64 -18.14
CA ASP A 427 -8.42 27.02 -17.96
C ASP A 427 -8.48 27.44 -16.48
N PHE A 428 -8.67 26.45 -15.57
CA PHE A 428 -8.81 26.64 -14.12
C PHE A 428 -7.90 25.67 -13.36
N PRO A 429 -6.58 25.87 -13.41
CA PRO A 429 -5.61 24.83 -13.02
C PRO A 429 -5.51 24.61 -11.51
N TYR A 430 -6.03 25.51 -10.67
CA TYR A 430 -5.93 25.40 -9.23
C TYR A 430 -7.04 26.13 -8.46
N VAL A 431 -7.21 25.78 -7.20
CA VAL A 431 -7.95 26.56 -6.20
C VAL A 431 -6.96 27.12 -5.19
N LYS A 432 -7.07 28.38 -4.83
CA LYS A 432 -6.27 29.00 -3.77
C LYS A 432 -6.71 28.53 -2.40
N ASN A 433 -5.74 28.08 -1.61
CA ASN A 433 -5.92 27.69 -0.23
C ASN A 433 -5.26 28.69 0.70
N THR A 434 -5.90 28.99 1.81
CA THR A 434 -5.28 29.69 2.95
C THR A 434 -4.48 28.71 3.79
N GLY A 435 -3.73 29.20 4.77
CA GLY A 435 -3.02 28.34 5.70
C GLY A 435 -3.97 27.55 6.60
N SER A 436 -3.48 26.44 7.15
CA SER A 436 -4.24 25.63 8.11
C SER A 436 -3.35 25.09 9.22
N PHE A 437 -3.99 24.83 10.36
CA PHE A 437 -3.40 24.13 11.47
C PHE A 437 -4.21 22.85 11.77
N SER A 438 -3.51 21.75 11.96
CA SER A 438 -4.14 20.50 12.37
C SER A 438 -3.39 19.84 13.51
N PHE A 439 -4.10 19.06 14.32
CA PHE A 439 -3.47 18.21 15.31
C PHE A 439 -4.21 16.86 15.45
N ASN A 440 -3.48 15.85 15.90
CA ASN A 440 -4.02 14.57 16.30
C ASN A 440 -3.43 14.14 17.63
N LEU A 441 -4.28 13.53 18.45
CA LEU A 441 -3.95 12.84 19.69
C LEU A 441 -4.27 11.37 19.50
N ASP A 442 -3.30 10.51 19.73
CA ASP A 442 -3.44 9.06 19.65
C ASP A 442 -3.05 8.43 20.97
N TYR A 443 -3.80 7.44 21.40
CA TYR A 443 -3.48 6.65 22.57
C TYR A 443 -3.69 5.17 22.29
N GLU A 444 -2.72 4.36 22.70
CA GLU A 444 -2.79 2.90 22.72
C GLU A 444 -2.64 2.43 24.18
N SER A 445 -3.60 1.65 24.65
CA SER A 445 -3.56 1.10 26.01
C SER A 445 -2.49 0.01 26.15
N PRO A 446 -2.02 -0.28 27.36
CA PRO A 446 -1.37 -1.56 27.62
C PRO A 446 -2.37 -2.70 27.46
N SER A 447 -1.89 -3.94 27.53
CA SER A 447 -2.79 -5.10 27.62
C SER A 447 -3.38 -5.21 29.03
N PHE A 448 -4.70 -5.12 29.13
CA PHE A 448 -5.46 -5.32 30.38
C PHE A 448 -6.04 -6.74 30.40
N GLY A 449 -5.21 -7.74 30.73
CA GLY A 449 -5.61 -9.14 30.67
C GLY A 449 -5.99 -9.53 29.25
N ILE A 450 -7.30 -9.68 29.01
CA ILE A 450 -7.87 -10.08 27.72
C ILE A 450 -8.31 -8.90 26.83
N TRP A 451 -8.07 -7.66 27.26
CA TRP A 451 -8.51 -6.46 26.54
C TRP A 451 -7.36 -5.53 26.17
N GLU A 452 -7.46 -4.91 24.99
CA GLU A 452 -6.69 -3.76 24.53
C GLU A 452 -7.63 -2.75 23.89
N TYR A 453 -7.31 -1.46 24.00
CA TYR A 453 -8.07 -0.41 23.32
C TYR A 453 -7.14 0.69 22.79
N ASP A 454 -7.61 1.36 21.77
CA ASP A 454 -6.97 2.54 21.19
C ASP A 454 -8.02 3.62 20.93
N TRP A 455 -7.57 4.87 20.94
CA TRP A 455 -8.39 5.98 20.48
C TRP A 455 -7.54 7.03 19.77
N ARG A 456 -8.18 7.75 18.87
CA ARG A 456 -7.61 8.89 18.16
C ARG A 456 -8.62 10.02 18.11
N ILE A 457 -8.17 11.26 18.34
CA ILE A 457 -8.94 12.49 18.16
C ILE A 457 -8.12 13.41 17.27
N GLY A 458 -8.74 13.97 16.25
CA GLY A 458 -8.09 14.92 15.34
C GLY A 458 -8.97 16.13 15.08
N TYR A 459 -8.30 17.25 14.84
CA TYR A 459 -8.91 18.54 14.50
C TYR A 459 -8.08 19.22 13.42
N GLU A 460 -8.74 19.85 12.47
CA GLU A 460 -8.13 20.75 11.49
C GLU A 460 -9.01 22.01 11.36
N ASP A 461 -8.39 23.15 11.41
CA ASP A 461 -9.01 24.46 11.24
C ASP A 461 -8.28 25.23 10.15
N ALA A 462 -9.04 25.79 9.22
CA ALA A 462 -8.53 26.61 8.15
C ALA A 462 -9.62 27.56 7.64
N ASP A 463 -9.20 28.74 7.28
CA ASP A 463 -9.88 29.50 6.23
C ASP A 463 -9.45 28.90 4.88
N LYS A 464 -9.86 27.66 4.62
CA LYS A 464 -9.22 26.78 3.66
C LYS A 464 -9.25 27.29 2.22
N TYR A 465 -10.21 28.13 1.89
CA TYR A 465 -10.36 28.68 0.54
C TYR A 465 -10.53 30.17 0.61
N GLU A 466 -9.78 30.92 -0.19
CA GLU A 466 -10.02 32.31 -0.41
C GLU A 466 -11.34 32.48 -1.16
N SER A 467 -12.46 32.43 -0.44
CA SER A 467 -13.79 32.70 -0.98
C SER A 467 -14.46 33.86 -0.26
N PHE A 468 -15.35 34.51 -0.95
CA PHE A 468 -16.04 35.72 -0.47
C PHE A 468 -16.98 35.48 0.73
N ASP A 469 -17.28 34.19 1.04
CA ASP A 469 -18.31 33.77 2.01
C ASP A 469 -17.95 32.49 2.75
N SER A 470 -16.67 32.28 3.06
CA SER A 470 -16.23 31.08 3.77
C SER A 470 -16.53 31.18 5.25
N ASN A 471 -17.37 30.28 5.77
CA ASN A 471 -17.59 30.08 7.20
C ASN A 471 -16.42 29.38 7.90
N GLY A 472 -15.29 29.21 7.21
CA GLY A 472 -14.11 28.49 7.65
C GLY A 472 -14.28 26.96 7.57
N TYR A 473 -13.30 26.29 6.98
CA TYR A 473 -13.22 24.84 6.97
C TYR A 473 -12.87 24.31 8.35
N LYS A 474 -13.65 23.33 8.84
CA LYS A 474 -13.40 22.65 10.13
C LYS A 474 -13.61 21.16 9.98
N ARG A 475 -12.57 20.39 10.28
CA ARG A 475 -12.66 18.94 10.34
C ARG A 475 -12.45 18.43 11.76
N ARG A 476 -13.36 17.60 12.22
CA ARG A 476 -13.26 16.85 13.47
C ARG A 476 -13.27 15.37 13.18
N TYR A 477 -12.39 14.67 13.84
CA TYR A 477 -12.21 13.24 13.64
C TYR A 477 -12.05 12.56 14.99
N ALA A 478 -12.74 11.44 15.18
CA ALA A 478 -12.59 10.57 16.34
C ALA A 478 -12.60 9.10 15.89
N LYS A 479 -11.73 8.30 16.48
CA LYS A 479 -11.70 6.84 16.35
C LYS A 479 -11.61 6.23 17.73
N ILE A 480 -12.35 5.16 17.97
CA ILE A 480 -12.19 4.26 19.12
C ILE A 480 -12.09 2.86 18.56
N GLY A 481 -11.12 2.11 19.04
CA GLY A 481 -10.92 0.71 18.68
C GLY A 481 -10.56 -0.12 19.89
N GLY A 482 -10.61 -1.43 19.72
CA GLY A 482 -10.18 -2.35 20.75
C GLY A 482 -10.12 -3.79 20.26
N SER A 483 -9.47 -4.63 21.04
CA SER A 483 -9.35 -6.06 20.79
C SER A 483 -9.66 -6.84 22.07
N PHE A 484 -10.35 -7.96 21.90
CA PHE A 484 -10.74 -8.88 22.94
C PHE A 484 -10.15 -10.26 22.65
N TYR A 485 -9.41 -10.82 23.60
CA TYR A 485 -8.69 -12.09 23.49
C TYR A 485 -9.11 -13.02 24.64
N PRO A 486 -10.31 -13.61 24.61
CA PRO A 486 -10.81 -14.46 25.73
C PRO A 486 -9.97 -15.72 25.92
N VAL A 487 -9.40 -16.22 24.83
CA VAL A 487 -8.45 -17.34 24.78
C VAL A 487 -7.40 -17.07 23.72
N ASP A 488 -6.27 -17.78 23.78
CA ASP A 488 -5.12 -17.55 22.87
C ASP A 488 -5.48 -17.71 21.38
N ASP A 489 -6.46 -18.59 21.08
CA ASP A 489 -6.83 -18.96 19.72
C ASP A 489 -8.02 -18.14 19.16
N PHE A 490 -8.53 -17.17 19.92
CA PHE A 490 -9.70 -16.38 19.53
C PHE A 490 -9.49 -14.89 19.78
N LYS A 491 -9.68 -14.11 18.74
CA LYS A 491 -9.59 -12.65 18.78
C LYS A 491 -10.82 -12.00 18.15
N VAL A 492 -11.38 -11.01 18.83
CA VAL A 492 -12.34 -10.07 18.24
C VAL A 492 -11.78 -8.66 18.31
N GLY A 493 -11.66 -8.02 17.16
CA GLY A 493 -11.34 -6.61 17.05
C GLY A 493 -12.56 -5.81 16.65
N PHE A 494 -12.72 -4.61 17.19
CA PHE A 494 -13.75 -3.67 16.78
C PHE A 494 -13.16 -2.28 16.63
N SER A 495 -13.69 -1.48 15.75
CA SER A 495 -13.38 -0.05 15.68
C SER A 495 -14.56 0.74 15.17
N THR A 496 -14.72 1.96 15.67
CA THR A 496 -15.63 2.95 15.13
C THR A 496 -14.87 4.24 14.83
N ARG A 497 -15.20 4.85 13.70
CA ARG A 497 -14.60 6.09 13.24
C ARG A 497 -15.69 7.07 12.87
N ILE A 498 -15.60 8.30 13.35
CA ILE A 498 -16.51 9.39 13.03
C ILE A 498 -15.69 10.54 12.47
N ARG A 499 -16.12 11.09 11.35
CA ARG A 499 -15.55 12.30 10.72
C ARG A 499 -16.68 13.27 10.42
N ASN A 500 -16.57 14.49 10.91
CA ASN A 500 -17.44 15.60 10.56
C ASN A 500 -16.58 16.71 9.95
N GLU A 501 -17.00 17.23 8.84
CA GLU A 501 -16.25 18.24 8.09
C GLU A 501 -17.22 19.31 7.58
N LYS A 502 -17.02 20.56 7.98
CA LYS A 502 -17.72 21.70 7.43
C LYS A 502 -16.97 22.24 6.22
N GLU A 503 -17.69 22.76 5.26
CA GLU A 503 -17.10 23.31 4.03
C GLU A 503 -16.25 22.27 3.26
N TRP A 504 -16.72 21.00 3.23
CA TRP A 504 -16.07 19.95 2.47
C TRP A 504 -16.25 20.19 0.97
N LEU A 505 -15.18 20.61 0.28
CA LEU A 505 -15.17 20.96 -1.13
C LEU A 505 -15.01 19.73 -2.01
N ASN A 506 -15.91 19.60 -3.01
CA ASN A 506 -15.89 18.56 -4.03
C ASN A 506 -15.97 19.15 -5.43
N TRP A 507 -15.30 18.48 -6.36
CA TRP A 507 -15.42 18.76 -7.78
C TRP A 507 -16.70 18.12 -8.33
N ILE A 508 -17.42 18.84 -9.18
CA ILE A 508 -18.63 18.37 -9.88
C ILE A 508 -18.30 18.09 -11.34
N GLU A 509 -17.97 19.15 -12.08
CA GLU A 509 -17.59 19.07 -13.49
C GLU A 509 -16.86 20.37 -13.90
N ASN A 510 -15.98 20.31 -14.89
CA ASN A 510 -15.22 21.45 -15.40
C ASN A 510 -14.63 22.30 -14.27
N ASN A 511 -15.09 23.56 -14.11
CA ASN A 511 -14.74 24.47 -13.03
C ASN A 511 -15.83 24.62 -11.96
N ASP A 512 -16.89 23.81 -12.02
CA ASP A 512 -17.95 23.75 -11.02
C ASP A 512 -17.55 22.87 -9.85
N LEU A 513 -17.66 23.41 -8.67
CA LEU A 513 -17.42 22.76 -7.39
C LEU A 513 -18.66 22.86 -6.50
N ALA A 514 -18.71 22.04 -5.47
CA ALA A 514 -19.69 22.18 -4.43
C ALA A 514 -19.09 21.96 -3.06
N VAL A 515 -19.56 22.70 -2.07
CA VAL A 515 -19.24 22.47 -0.66
C VAL A 515 -20.42 21.86 0.07
N TYR A 516 -20.11 20.99 1.03
CA TYR A 516 -21.07 20.26 1.85
C TYR A 516 -20.65 20.24 3.31
N ASP A 517 -21.62 20.04 4.19
CA ASP A 517 -21.39 19.57 5.54
C ASP A 517 -21.35 18.02 5.51
N LEU A 518 -20.16 17.45 5.63
CA LEU A 518 -19.93 16.00 5.61
C LEU A 518 -20.04 15.40 7.01
N SER A 519 -20.78 14.29 7.11
CA SER A 519 -20.73 13.37 8.26
C SER A 519 -20.48 11.96 7.75
N GLN A 520 -19.40 11.32 8.22
CA GLN A 520 -19.03 9.96 7.88
C GLN A 520 -18.87 9.12 9.15
N LYS A 521 -19.42 7.91 9.13
CA LYS A 521 -19.26 6.92 10.19
C LYS A 521 -18.81 5.61 9.56
N ILE A 522 -17.80 4.98 10.16
CA ILE A 522 -17.29 3.67 9.75
C ILE A 522 -17.26 2.79 11.01
N ILE A 523 -17.87 1.61 10.93
CA ILE A 523 -17.82 0.59 11.96
C ILE A 523 -17.19 -0.64 11.34
N SER A 524 -16.19 -1.23 12.01
CA SER A 524 -15.51 -2.43 11.56
C SER A 524 -15.44 -3.45 12.69
N ILE A 525 -15.72 -4.71 12.38
CA ILE A 525 -15.60 -5.85 13.28
C ILE A 525 -14.78 -6.92 12.56
N ASN A 526 -13.76 -7.43 13.21
CA ASN A 526 -12.92 -8.51 12.74
C ASN A 526 -12.86 -9.61 13.78
N MET A 527 -13.07 -10.87 13.38
CA MET A 527 -12.94 -12.03 14.24
C MET A 527 -11.98 -13.02 13.61
N ASN A 528 -11.04 -13.51 14.38
CA ASN A 528 -10.14 -14.59 13.98
C ASN A 528 -10.25 -15.70 15.03
N TRP A 529 -10.49 -16.92 14.56
CA TRP A 529 -10.54 -18.11 15.40
C TRP A 529 -9.69 -19.21 14.78
N TYR A 530 -8.77 -19.72 15.57
CA TYR A 530 -7.87 -20.81 15.19
C TYR A 530 -8.20 -22.03 16.04
N ARG A 531 -8.37 -23.20 15.43
CA ARG A 531 -8.54 -24.47 16.15
C ARG A 531 -7.43 -25.42 15.76
N GLY A 532 -6.41 -25.51 16.61
CA GLY A 532 -5.17 -26.21 16.30
C GLY A 532 -4.40 -25.55 15.16
N SER A 533 -3.55 -26.31 14.48
CA SER A 533 -2.73 -25.82 13.37
C SER A 533 -3.42 -25.85 11.99
N LYS A 534 -4.63 -26.43 11.92
CA LYS A 534 -5.27 -26.75 10.62
C LYS A 534 -6.50 -25.92 10.30
N HIS A 535 -7.21 -25.41 11.30
CA HIS A 535 -8.49 -24.72 11.06
C HIS A 535 -8.36 -23.25 11.40
N GLU A 536 -8.73 -22.40 10.48
CA GLU A 536 -8.81 -20.98 10.66
C GLU A 536 -10.17 -20.46 10.16
N ILE A 537 -10.88 -19.71 11.00
CA ILE A 537 -12.07 -18.96 10.61
C ILE A 537 -11.78 -17.47 10.79
N ARG A 538 -11.98 -16.70 9.73
CA ARG A 538 -11.92 -15.24 9.74
C ARG A 538 -13.27 -14.67 9.35
N LEU A 539 -13.72 -13.68 10.10
CA LEU A 539 -14.88 -12.87 9.79
C LEU A 539 -14.44 -11.41 9.72
N LYS A 540 -14.85 -10.73 8.65
CA LYS A 540 -14.72 -9.27 8.51
C LYS A 540 -16.09 -8.69 8.23
N SER A 541 -16.46 -7.63 8.94
CA SER A 541 -17.65 -6.85 8.67
C SER A 541 -17.30 -5.38 8.72
N GLN A 542 -17.76 -4.61 7.75
CA GLN A 542 -17.57 -3.17 7.70
C GLN A 542 -18.87 -2.51 7.28
N PHE A 543 -19.25 -1.48 8.00
CA PHE A 543 -20.36 -0.60 7.67
C PHE A 543 -19.83 0.81 7.50
N VAL A 544 -20.10 1.43 6.34
CA VAL A 544 -19.75 2.80 6.00
C VAL A 544 -21.02 3.58 5.75
N ALA A 545 -21.25 4.67 6.47
CA ALA A 545 -22.32 5.61 6.22
C ALA A 545 -21.73 7.00 5.98
N LEU A 546 -22.20 7.66 4.92
CA LEU A 546 -21.79 9.00 4.54
C LEU A 546 -23.03 9.86 4.27
N GLN A 547 -23.04 11.08 4.77
CA GLN A 547 -24.05 12.09 4.49
C GLN A 547 -23.37 13.41 4.14
N ALA A 548 -23.74 14.00 3.01
CA ALA A 548 -23.33 15.31 2.55
C ALA A 548 -24.59 16.21 2.51
N LYS A 549 -24.62 17.19 3.42
CA LYS A 549 -25.79 18.09 3.63
C LYS A 549 -25.41 19.53 3.30
N ASN A 550 -26.42 20.41 3.26
CA ASN A 550 -26.27 21.85 3.09
C ASN A 550 -25.40 22.21 1.88
N PRO A 551 -25.74 21.70 0.67
CA PRO A 551 -24.93 21.97 -0.50
C PRO A 551 -24.94 23.44 -0.89
N ARG A 552 -23.79 23.96 -1.31
CA ARG A 552 -23.64 25.25 -1.98
C ARG A 552 -22.81 25.06 -3.24
N SER A 553 -23.29 25.56 -4.36
CA SER A 553 -22.56 25.53 -5.61
C SER A 553 -21.57 26.65 -5.69
N LEU A 554 -20.34 26.34 -6.11
CA LEU A 554 -19.23 27.25 -6.29
C LEU A 554 -18.66 27.11 -7.69
N ILE A 555 -18.03 28.16 -8.18
CA ILE A 555 -17.28 28.16 -9.43
C ILE A 555 -15.87 28.70 -9.15
N VAL A 556 -14.87 28.08 -9.78
CA VAL A 556 -13.48 28.57 -9.74
C VAL A 556 -13.29 29.59 -10.84
N ASP A 557 -12.71 30.76 -10.53
CA ASP A 557 -12.28 31.72 -11.54
C ASP A 557 -10.84 31.42 -12.03
N GLN A 558 -10.40 32.12 -13.08
CA GLN A 558 -9.06 31.96 -13.67
C GLN A 558 -7.90 32.26 -12.70
N ASN A 559 -8.18 32.97 -11.62
CA ASN A 559 -7.19 33.31 -10.58
C ASN A 559 -7.23 32.31 -9.40
N GLY A 560 -8.06 31.26 -9.47
CA GLY A 560 -8.20 30.25 -8.43
C GLY A 560 -9.08 30.65 -7.24
N TYR A 561 -9.86 31.72 -7.34
CA TYR A 561 -10.81 32.10 -6.30
C TYR A 561 -12.14 31.38 -6.48
N LEU A 562 -12.74 31.00 -5.37
CA LEU A 562 -14.07 30.41 -5.34
C LEU A 562 -15.12 31.51 -5.24
N LYS A 563 -16.14 31.42 -6.10
CA LYS A 563 -17.30 32.31 -6.14
C LYS A 563 -18.58 31.51 -6.05
N ASN A 564 -19.63 32.10 -5.45
CA ASN A 564 -20.96 31.47 -5.47
C ASN A 564 -21.45 31.28 -6.90
N ASN A 565 -22.03 30.12 -7.16
CA ASN A 565 -22.67 29.76 -8.41
C ASN A 565 -24.15 29.50 -8.15
N ASN A 566 -25.03 29.81 -9.11
CA ASN A 566 -26.47 29.58 -9.01
C ASN A 566 -26.90 28.19 -9.52
N LYS A 567 -25.93 27.30 -9.77
CA LYS A 567 -26.21 25.92 -10.20
C LYS A 567 -26.84 25.13 -9.05
N GLU A 568 -27.89 24.39 -9.34
CA GLU A 568 -28.53 23.53 -8.34
C GLU A 568 -27.63 22.33 -8.00
N VAL A 569 -27.42 22.10 -6.72
CA VAL A 569 -26.65 20.96 -6.20
C VAL A 569 -27.47 20.30 -5.10
N SER A 570 -27.60 18.99 -5.16
CA SER A 570 -28.41 18.21 -4.22
C SER A 570 -27.57 17.61 -3.09
N PRO A 571 -28.12 17.48 -1.86
CA PRO A 571 -27.52 16.69 -0.82
C PRO A 571 -27.55 15.21 -1.22
N PHE A 572 -26.61 14.42 -0.71
CA PHE A 572 -26.58 12.99 -0.96
C PHE A 572 -26.16 12.20 0.28
N SER A 573 -26.48 10.91 0.27
CA SER A 573 -26.07 9.96 1.30
C SER A 573 -25.76 8.60 0.70
N GLU A 574 -24.76 7.93 1.26
CA GLU A 574 -24.38 6.57 0.87
C GLU A 574 -24.25 5.68 2.10
N GLY A 575 -24.69 4.44 1.96
CA GLY A 575 -24.52 3.40 2.97
C GLY A 575 -24.04 2.12 2.31
N ILE A 576 -22.87 1.61 2.75
CA ILE A 576 -22.26 0.41 2.22
C ILE A 576 -22.00 -0.56 3.36
N THR A 577 -22.44 -1.81 3.20
CA THR A 577 -22.13 -2.90 4.14
C THR A 577 -21.35 -3.97 3.42
N SER A 578 -20.22 -4.35 3.99
CA SER A 578 -19.41 -5.48 3.52
C SER A 578 -19.35 -6.53 4.62
N PHE A 579 -19.51 -7.79 4.23
CA PHE A 579 -19.44 -8.93 5.12
C PHE A 579 -18.72 -10.07 4.42
N GLN A 580 -17.70 -10.64 5.08
CA GLN A 580 -16.93 -11.76 4.58
C GLN A 580 -16.68 -12.78 5.67
N VAL A 581 -16.89 -14.04 5.37
CA VAL A 581 -16.43 -15.18 6.19
C VAL A 581 -15.49 -16.02 5.34
N ARG A 582 -14.35 -16.37 5.92
CA ARG A 582 -13.36 -17.26 5.31
C ARG A 582 -13.08 -18.42 6.26
N TYR A 583 -13.08 -19.62 5.72
CA TYR A 583 -12.59 -20.81 6.38
C TYR A 583 -11.40 -21.38 5.62
N LYS A 584 -10.31 -21.69 6.32
CA LYS A 584 -9.12 -22.37 5.79
C LYS A 584 -8.90 -23.63 6.61
N TYR A 585 -8.67 -24.73 5.90
CA TYR A 585 -8.29 -26.03 6.46
C TYR A 585 -6.87 -26.39 6.05
#